data_c6b739db03bed4b9927309cb4ba01434
#
_entry.id   c6b739db03bed4b9927309cb4ba01434
#
_cell.length_a   1.000
_cell.length_b   1.000
_cell.length_c   1.000
_cell.angle_alpha   90.00
_cell.angle_beta   90.00
_cell.angle_gamma   90.00
#
_symmetry.space_group_name_H-M   'P 1'
#
loop_
_entity.id
_entity.type
_entity.pdbx_description
1 polymer ?
#
loop_
_entity_poly.entity_id
_entity_poly.type
_entity_poly.pdbx_seq_one_letter_code
_entity_poly.pdbx_strand_id
1 'polypeptide(L)'
;TMSFVLVRSGLDQLVHALEEDGYEVYGPVVVDHAIRYQPVHGIEEFAIGVRDVQAPGHYSLVDRSDDAVFGHTVGVTSLKDLFFPPRRQVWTSVWDGETFVFEPSTEPTSKIAVVGARACELAALAIHDTVLLGGEYVDSDYSRRRAESFIVSVDCTEPGEVCFCGSMGTGPAASGPFDLALTEMMVDGEWEYVGRCGSERGEAILERIPHRQPDQIEVSMARSAVSSASDAMGRELHTAGLAEFLASHRENPAWAEIAERCLACGNCTQACPTCFCVSPIDESSLDGTRASRDVRWDSCFSLDYSFMGGRPHRSTIDARYRQW
;
A
#
# COMPACT_ATOMS: atom_id res chain seq x y z
N THR A 1 18.81 17.10 -0.70
CA THR A 1 17.64 16.63 0.06
C THR A 1 17.67 17.34 1.41
N MET A 2 16.68 18.15 1.72
CA MET A 2 16.54 18.83 2.99
C MET A 2 16.19 17.81 4.07
N SER A 3 16.92 17.85 5.20
CA SER A 3 16.61 17.04 6.38
C SER A 3 15.99 17.94 7.44
N PHE A 4 15.10 17.40 8.26
CA PHE A 4 14.36 18.14 9.28
C PHE A 4 14.01 17.25 10.47
N VAL A 5 13.57 17.85 11.56
CA VAL A 5 12.99 17.16 12.71
C VAL A 5 11.64 17.78 13.00
N LEU A 6 10.63 16.93 13.18
CA LEU A 6 9.33 17.27 13.74
C LEU A 6 9.21 16.72 15.15
N VAL A 7 8.53 17.44 16.02
CA VAL A 7 7.98 16.92 17.26
C VAL A 7 6.54 16.47 17.02
N ARG A 8 5.91 15.79 17.97
CA ARG A 8 4.55 15.26 17.83
C ARG A 8 3.52 16.29 17.37
N SER A 9 3.56 17.50 17.92
CA SER A 9 2.68 18.59 17.48
C SER A 9 2.94 19.05 16.04
N GLY A 10 4.18 18.94 15.56
CA GLY A 10 4.52 19.21 14.17
C GLY A 10 3.99 18.16 13.21
N LEU A 11 3.96 16.88 13.63
CA LEU A 11 3.33 15.82 12.88
C LEU A 11 1.80 16.03 12.76
N ASP A 12 1.16 16.47 13.83
CA ASP A 12 -0.26 16.84 13.82
C ASP A 12 -0.54 17.99 12.86
N GLN A 13 0.28 19.05 12.93
CA GLN A 13 0.17 20.19 12.02
C GLN A 13 0.42 19.80 10.55
N LEU A 14 1.23 18.76 10.29
CA LEU A 14 1.40 18.23 8.94
C LEU A 14 0.08 17.67 8.39
N VAL A 15 -0.68 16.92 9.21
CA VAL A 15 -2.01 16.41 8.82
C VAL A 15 -2.93 17.56 8.46
N HIS A 16 -3.05 18.59 9.33
CA HIS A 16 -3.90 19.74 9.06
C HIS A 16 -3.46 20.55 7.82
N ALA A 17 -2.15 20.74 7.62
CA ALA A 17 -1.64 21.45 6.45
C ALA A 17 -1.96 20.74 5.13
N LEU A 18 -1.98 19.41 5.15
CA LEU A 18 -2.40 18.59 4.00
C LEU A 18 -3.91 18.73 3.73
N GLU A 19 -4.74 18.74 4.78
CA GLU A 19 -6.19 19.00 4.63
C GLU A 19 -6.48 20.40 4.06
N GLU A 20 -5.77 21.41 4.53
CA GLU A 20 -5.87 22.79 3.99
C GLU A 20 -5.53 22.87 2.50
N ASP A 21 -4.63 22.00 2.00
CA ASP A 21 -4.29 21.88 0.58
C ASP A 21 -5.31 21.04 -0.22
N GLY A 22 -6.39 20.61 0.45
CA GLY A 22 -7.51 19.87 -0.14
C GLY A 22 -7.25 18.36 -0.29
N TYR A 23 -6.30 17.82 0.46
CA TYR A 23 -6.10 16.38 0.53
C TYR A 23 -7.09 15.74 1.52
N GLU A 24 -7.61 14.58 1.16
CA GLU A 24 -8.17 13.63 2.10
C GLU A 24 -7.01 12.83 2.69
N VAL A 25 -6.76 13.01 3.99
CA VAL A 25 -5.58 12.43 4.65
C VAL A 25 -5.93 11.06 5.21
N TYR A 26 -5.12 10.06 4.87
CA TYR A 26 -5.23 8.69 5.35
C TYR A 26 -4.07 8.36 6.28
N GLY A 27 -4.39 7.84 7.46
CA GLY A 27 -3.43 7.37 8.46
C GLY A 27 -3.72 5.94 8.92
N PRO A 28 -2.77 5.29 9.62
CA PRO A 28 -2.98 3.98 10.23
C PRO A 28 -3.86 4.09 11.47
N VAL A 29 -5.06 3.52 11.43
CA VAL A 29 -6.06 3.54 12.50
C VAL A 29 -6.42 2.11 12.91
N VAL A 30 -6.72 1.88 14.18
CA VAL A 30 -7.22 0.58 14.67
C VAL A 30 -8.71 0.46 14.35
N VAL A 31 -9.07 -0.47 13.47
CA VAL A 31 -10.45 -0.78 13.09
C VAL A 31 -10.64 -2.30 13.12
N ASP A 32 -11.66 -2.77 13.83
CA ASP A 32 -11.98 -4.20 13.94
C ASP A 32 -10.76 -5.05 14.36
N HIS A 33 -10.02 -4.61 15.37
CA HIS A 33 -8.81 -5.25 15.88
C HIS A 33 -7.66 -5.41 14.87
N ALA A 34 -7.61 -4.53 13.88
CA ALA A 34 -6.54 -4.50 12.88
C ALA A 34 -6.17 -3.05 12.53
N ILE A 35 -4.90 -2.83 12.16
CA ILE A 35 -4.46 -1.54 11.64
C ILE A 35 -4.86 -1.46 10.16
N ARG A 36 -5.54 -0.36 9.81
CA ARG A 36 -5.98 -0.05 8.45
C ARG A 36 -5.76 1.42 8.13
N TYR A 37 -5.53 1.74 6.87
CA TYR A 37 -5.59 3.13 6.43
C TYR A 37 -7.04 3.60 6.44
N GLN A 38 -7.30 4.67 7.18
CA GLN A 38 -8.61 5.34 7.26
C GLN A 38 -8.43 6.84 7.08
N PRO A 39 -9.47 7.58 6.63
CA PRO A 39 -9.47 9.04 6.70
C PRO A 39 -9.26 9.49 8.14
N VAL A 40 -8.41 10.49 8.33
CA VAL A 40 -8.05 11.05 9.65
C VAL A 40 -7.95 12.57 9.56
N HIS A 41 -8.25 13.24 10.68
CA HIS A 41 -8.21 14.70 10.81
C HIS A 41 -7.11 15.18 11.78
N GLY A 42 -6.48 14.29 12.51
CA GLY A 42 -5.39 14.55 13.44
C GLY A 42 -4.68 13.25 13.83
N ILE A 43 -3.51 13.36 14.44
CA ILE A 43 -2.71 12.20 14.83
C ILE A 43 -3.31 11.41 15.99
N GLU A 44 -4.22 11.98 16.77
CA GLU A 44 -4.92 11.29 17.86
C GLU A 44 -5.79 10.12 17.38
N GLU A 45 -6.15 10.11 16.10
CA GLU A 45 -6.88 9.01 15.48
C GLU A 45 -5.99 7.84 15.05
N PHE A 46 -4.66 8.03 15.04
CA PHE A 46 -3.72 7.00 14.63
C PHE A 46 -3.64 5.84 15.65
N ALA A 47 -3.04 4.73 15.24
CA ALA A 47 -2.81 3.55 16.09
C ALA A 47 -1.68 3.78 17.11
N ILE A 48 -1.81 4.82 17.96
CA ILE A 48 -0.84 5.24 18.95
C ILE A 48 -0.71 4.19 20.05
N GLY A 49 0.52 3.86 20.46
CA GLY A 49 0.77 2.94 21.56
C GLY A 49 0.34 1.50 21.29
N VAL A 50 0.26 1.12 20.00
CA VAL A 50 -0.15 -0.22 19.57
C VAL A 50 0.96 -0.86 18.72
N ARG A 51 1.17 -2.15 18.90
CA ARG A 51 2.03 -2.99 18.08
C ARG A 51 1.26 -4.16 17.50
N ASP A 52 1.52 -4.51 16.26
CA ASP A 52 1.04 -5.74 15.65
C ASP A 52 1.97 -6.92 15.97
N VAL A 53 1.37 -8.10 16.15
CA VAL A 53 2.06 -9.38 16.26
C VAL A 53 1.61 -10.25 15.10
N GLN A 54 2.55 -10.63 14.26
CA GLN A 54 2.30 -11.36 13.02
C GLN A 54 3.06 -12.67 13.00
N ALA A 55 2.37 -13.75 12.66
CA ALA A 55 2.94 -15.06 12.37
C ALA A 55 2.15 -15.72 11.22
N PRO A 56 2.60 -16.81 10.62
CA PRO A 56 1.83 -17.52 9.59
C PRO A 56 0.42 -17.87 10.07
N GLY A 57 -0.61 -17.28 9.45
CA GLY A 57 -2.02 -17.47 9.81
C GLY A 57 -2.46 -16.77 11.10
N HIS A 58 -1.64 -15.86 11.66
CA HIS A 58 -1.96 -15.12 12.87
C HIS A 58 -1.67 -13.63 12.68
N TYR A 59 -2.62 -12.80 13.13
CA TYR A 59 -2.47 -11.35 13.28
C TYR A 59 -3.21 -10.93 14.56
N SER A 60 -2.56 -10.16 15.41
CA SER A 60 -3.19 -9.56 16.59
C SER A 60 -2.52 -8.23 16.93
N LEU A 61 -3.22 -7.41 17.69
CA LEU A 61 -2.68 -6.17 18.24
C LEU A 61 -2.41 -6.33 19.73
N VAL A 62 -1.35 -5.72 20.19
CA VAL A 62 -0.99 -5.64 21.61
C VAL A 62 -0.64 -4.19 21.96
N ASP A 63 -0.98 -3.81 23.21
CA ASP A 63 -0.62 -2.49 23.71
C ASP A 63 0.90 -2.41 23.95
N ARG A 64 1.47 -1.28 23.64
CA ARG A 64 2.85 -0.92 23.96
C ARG A 64 2.93 -0.29 25.34
N SER A 65 4.13 -0.27 25.92
CA SER A 65 4.41 0.47 27.14
C SER A 65 4.74 1.95 26.91
N ASP A 66 4.80 2.36 25.66
CA ASP A 66 5.02 3.72 25.19
C ASP A 66 3.89 4.17 24.27
N ASP A 67 3.92 5.41 23.84
CA ASP A 67 2.91 6.04 22.99
C ASP A 67 3.43 6.34 21.58
N ALA A 68 4.32 5.49 21.04
CA ALA A 68 4.79 5.58 19.65
C ALA A 68 3.61 5.66 18.67
N VAL A 69 3.70 6.54 17.67
CA VAL A 69 2.68 6.70 16.63
C VAL A 69 2.81 5.62 15.57
N PHE A 70 4.05 5.22 15.27
CA PHE A 70 4.36 4.27 14.22
C PHE A 70 5.05 2.99 14.74
N GLY A 71 4.79 2.61 15.98
CA GLY A 71 5.35 1.41 16.63
C GLY A 71 4.79 0.08 16.12
N HIS A 72 4.29 0.04 14.90
CA HIS A 72 3.68 -1.11 14.22
C HIS A 72 4.26 -1.29 12.81
N THR A 73 3.99 -2.44 12.18
CA THR A 73 4.36 -2.69 10.78
C THR A 73 3.21 -2.37 9.82
N VAL A 74 3.23 -2.93 8.60
CA VAL A 74 2.12 -2.80 7.66
C VAL A 74 0.89 -3.53 8.19
N GLY A 75 -0.26 -2.89 8.17
CA GLY A 75 -1.53 -3.46 8.58
C GLY A 75 -2.08 -4.52 7.61
N VAL A 76 -3.35 -4.87 7.80
CA VAL A 76 -4.04 -5.88 6.97
C VAL A 76 -4.51 -5.36 5.62
N THR A 77 -4.53 -4.04 5.43
CA THR A 77 -4.76 -3.36 4.15
C THR A 77 -3.48 -2.67 3.70
N SER A 78 -3.38 -2.36 2.43
CA SER A 78 -2.21 -1.70 1.84
C SER A 78 -2.62 -0.46 1.04
N LEU A 79 -1.65 0.30 0.58
CA LEU A 79 -1.89 1.46 -0.29
C LEU A 79 -2.62 1.08 -1.59
N LYS A 80 -2.65 -0.19 -1.97
CA LYS A 80 -3.41 -0.66 -3.12
C LYS A 80 -4.88 -0.24 -3.05
N ASP A 81 -5.51 -0.32 -1.88
CA ASP A 81 -6.92 0.01 -1.69
C ASP A 81 -7.23 1.46 -2.08
N LEU A 82 -6.28 2.37 -1.86
CA LEU A 82 -6.42 3.80 -2.14
C LEU A 82 -6.12 4.14 -3.60
N PHE A 83 -5.05 3.57 -4.16
CA PHE A 83 -4.59 3.91 -5.51
C PHE A 83 -5.25 3.07 -6.60
N PHE A 84 -5.60 1.84 -6.27
CA PHE A 84 -6.25 0.88 -7.15
C PHE A 84 -7.46 0.27 -6.43
N PRO A 85 -8.56 1.01 -6.28
CA PRO A 85 -9.68 0.61 -5.44
C PRO A 85 -10.34 -0.70 -5.91
N PRO A 86 -10.93 -1.48 -4.99
CA PRO A 86 -11.46 -2.82 -5.27
C PRO A 86 -12.63 -2.83 -6.26
N ARG A 87 -13.32 -1.71 -6.40
CA ARG A 87 -14.35 -1.49 -7.43
C ARG A 87 -14.27 -0.06 -7.92
N ARG A 88 -14.40 0.13 -9.23
CA ARG A 88 -14.49 1.45 -9.86
C ARG A 88 -15.37 1.38 -11.11
N GLN A 89 -16.14 2.42 -11.34
CA GLN A 89 -16.90 2.59 -12.56
C GLN A 89 -15.98 3.13 -13.67
N VAL A 90 -16.05 2.53 -14.85
CA VAL A 90 -15.25 2.94 -16.01
C VAL A 90 -16.04 3.90 -16.90
N TRP A 91 -17.30 3.54 -17.19
CA TRP A 91 -18.21 4.37 -17.97
C TRP A 91 -19.67 4.03 -17.66
N THR A 92 -20.53 4.97 -17.99
CA THR A 92 -21.97 4.79 -18.09
C THR A 92 -22.44 5.11 -19.50
N SER A 93 -23.57 4.56 -19.91
CA SER A 93 -24.26 4.97 -21.12
C SER A 93 -25.76 5.15 -20.88
N VAL A 94 -26.34 6.11 -21.54
CA VAL A 94 -27.77 6.43 -21.46
C VAL A 94 -28.33 6.53 -22.87
N TRP A 95 -29.49 5.93 -23.09
CA TRP A 95 -30.24 6.06 -24.33
C TRP A 95 -30.91 7.45 -24.36
N ASP A 96 -30.61 8.27 -25.35
CA ASP A 96 -31.17 9.63 -25.50
C ASP A 96 -32.47 9.68 -26.34
N GLY A 97 -32.89 8.53 -26.86
CA GLY A 97 -34.04 8.39 -27.76
C GLY A 97 -33.62 8.02 -29.20
N GLU A 98 -32.38 8.20 -29.57
CA GLU A 98 -31.83 7.89 -30.90
C GLU A 98 -30.56 7.03 -30.84
N THR A 99 -29.71 7.24 -29.83
CA THR A 99 -28.43 6.53 -29.69
C THR A 99 -28.06 6.38 -28.22
N PHE A 100 -27.04 5.54 -27.94
CA PHE A 100 -26.41 5.49 -26.62
C PHE A 100 -25.31 6.55 -26.50
N VAL A 101 -25.48 7.44 -25.55
CA VAL A 101 -24.43 8.43 -25.16
C VAL A 101 -23.58 7.79 -24.07
N PHE A 102 -22.28 7.68 -24.32
CA PHE A 102 -21.31 7.16 -23.36
C PHE A 102 -20.67 8.32 -22.58
N GLU A 103 -20.65 8.19 -21.27
CA GLU A 103 -20.02 9.11 -20.36
C GLU A 103 -18.92 8.38 -19.59
N PRO A 104 -17.69 8.89 -19.59
CA PRO A 104 -16.65 8.34 -18.72
C PRO A 104 -17.09 8.50 -17.26
N SER A 105 -16.52 7.68 -16.38
CA SER A 105 -16.77 7.86 -14.94
C SER A 105 -16.41 9.28 -14.51
N THR A 106 -17.33 9.93 -13.81
CA THR A 106 -17.17 11.25 -13.21
C THR A 106 -16.96 11.18 -11.70
N GLU A 107 -16.64 9.98 -11.17
CA GLU A 107 -16.34 9.88 -9.75
C GLU A 107 -15.24 10.87 -9.39
N PRO A 108 -15.54 11.85 -8.52
CA PRO A 108 -14.52 12.78 -8.07
C PRO A 108 -13.45 11.99 -7.33
N THR A 109 -12.24 12.07 -7.79
CA THR A 109 -11.11 11.58 -7.01
C THR A 109 -10.67 12.71 -6.11
N SER A 110 -10.88 12.56 -4.81
CA SER A 110 -10.23 13.40 -3.81
C SER A 110 -8.71 13.27 -3.99
N LYS A 111 -7.98 14.35 -3.85
CA LYS A 111 -6.52 14.27 -3.69
C LYS A 111 -6.24 13.47 -2.43
N ILE A 112 -5.41 12.47 -2.51
CA ILE A 112 -5.12 11.57 -1.39
C ILE A 112 -3.76 11.92 -0.80
N ALA A 113 -3.70 12.14 0.50
CA ALA A 113 -2.45 12.13 1.25
C ALA A 113 -2.39 10.90 2.14
N VAL A 114 -1.26 10.21 2.15
CA VAL A 114 -1.03 9.05 3.04
C VAL A 114 0.07 9.41 4.02
N VAL A 115 -0.21 9.26 5.31
CA VAL A 115 0.76 9.43 6.40
C VAL A 115 1.02 8.08 7.04
N GLY A 116 2.27 7.62 7.03
CA GLY A 116 2.66 6.34 7.62
C GLY A 116 2.95 5.21 6.61
N ALA A 117 3.06 5.53 5.30
CA ALA A 117 3.42 4.55 4.28
C ALA A 117 4.77 3.88 4.57
N ARG A 118 4.86 2.56 4.48
CA ARG A 118 6.11 1.83 4.73
C ARG A 118 6.91 1.62 3.45
N ALA A 119 8.21 1.40 3.57
CA ALA A 119 9.12 1.17 2.45
C ALA A 119 8.64 0.05 1.50
N CYS A 120 8.16 -1.07 2.04
CA CYS A 120 7.63 -2.19 1.25
C CYS A 120 6.35 -1.82 0.48
N GLU A 121 5.55 -0.88 0.96
CA GLU A 121 4.38 -0.38 0.25
C GLU A 121 4.77 0.55 -0.91
N LEU A 122 5.80 1.39 -0.72
CA LEU A 122 6.37 2.18 -1.82
C LEU A 122 6.91 1.28 -2.93
N ALA A 123 7.58 0.18 -2.57
CA ALA A 123 8.04 -0.82 -3.54
C ALA A 123 6.87 -1.49 -4.28
N ALA A 124 5.77 -1.77 -3.58
CA ALA A 124 4.56 -2.31 -4.20
C ALA A 124 3.90 -1.30 -5.16
N LEU A 125 3.85 -0.02 -4.79
CA LEU A 125 3.37 1.04 -5.70
C LEU A 125 4.24 1.15 -6.95
N ALA A 126 5.57 1.02 -6.83
CA ALA A 126 6.47 1.03 -8.00
C ALA A 126 6.19 -0.13 -8.97
N ILE A 127 5.77 -1.29 -8.47
CA ILE A 127 5.31 -2.40 -9.32
C ILE A 127 4.01 -2.03 -10.01
N HIS A 128 3.03 -1.46 -9.32
CA HIS A 128 1.80 -0.97 -9.94
C HIS A 128 2.06 0.14 -10.96
N ASP A 129 2.96 1.09 -10.66
CA ASP A 129 3.37 2.13 -11.61
C ASP A 129 3.93 1.49 -12.90
N THR A 130 4.75 0.45 -12.78
CA THR A 130 5.29 -0.27 -13.95
C THR A 130 4.19 -0.94 -14.77
N VAL A 131 3.22 -1.57 -14.12
CA VAL A 131 2.15 -2.32 -14.79
C VAL A 131 1.07 -1.40 -15.37
N LEU A 132 0.65 -0.39 -14.62
CA LEU A 132 -0.52 0.42 -14.94
C LEU A 132 -0.17 1.70 -15.72
N LEU A 133 1.09 2.17 -15.65
CA LEU A 133 1.57 3.37 -16.35
C LEU A 133 2.61 3.08 -17.44
N GLY A 134 3.33 1.95 -17.34
CA GLY A 134 4.50 1.65 -18.18
C GLY A 134 4.19 1.08 -19.57
N GLY A 135 2.93 0.82 -19.91
CA GLY A 135 2.53 0.20 -21.18
C GLY A 135 1.99 1.18 -22.23
N GLU A 136 1.59 0.64 -23.37
CA GLU A 136 0.89 1.38 -24.43
C GLU A 136 -0.49 1.88 -23.95
N TYR A 137 -1.12 1.14 -23.05
CA TYR A 137 -2.44 1.44 -22.49
C TYR A 137 -2.27 1.82 -21.01
N VAL A 138 -2.24 3.12 -20.76
CA VAL A 138 -2.13 3.69 -19.42
C VAL A 138 -3.50 3.66 -18.73
N ASP A 139 -3.55 3.18 -17.50
CA ASP A 139 -4.73 3.30 -16.66
C ASP A 139 -4.88 4.75 -16.19
N SER A 140 -5.83 5.47 -16.79
CA SER A 140 -6.00 6.92 -16.59
C SER A 140 -6.44 7.28 -15.17
N ASP A 141 -7.24 6.41 -14.51
CA ASP A 141 -7.71 6.65 -13.15
C ASP A 141 -6.56 6.45 -12.14
N TYR A 142 -5.82 5.35 -12.29
CA TYR A 142 -4.61 5.12 -11.49
C TYR A 142 -3.59 6.25 -11.69
N SER A 143 -3.34 6.66 -12.94
CA SER A 143 -2.41 7.74 -13.28
C SER A 143 -2.75 9.03 -12.54
N ARG A 144 -4.04 9.43 -12.56
CA ARG A 144 -4.50 10.63 -11.87
C ARG A 144 -4.32 10.53 -10.36
N ARG A 145 -4.76 9.42 -9.73
CA ARG A 145 -4.61 9.20 -8.28
C ARG A 145 -3.15 9.26 -7.85
N ARG A 146 -2.25 8.68 -8.64
CA ARG A 146 -0.80 8.71 -8.36
C ARG A 146 -0.22 10.11 -8.50
N ALA A 147 -0.55 10.84 -9.56
CA ALA A 147 -0.03 12.18 -9.82
C ALA A 147 -0.47 13.21 -8.75
N GLU A 148 -1.69 13.08 -8.25
CA GLU A 148 -2.29 14.00 -7.28
C GLU A 148 -2.06 13.57 -5.82
N SER A 149 -1.40 12.42 -5.57
CA SER A 149 -1.16 11.93 -4.21
C SER A 149 0.01 12.63 -3.53
N PHE A 150 -0.06 12.73 -2.20
CA PHE A 150 1.04 13.13 -1.32
C PHE A 150 1.39 11.96 -0.39
N ILE A 151 2.66 11.58 -0.32
CA ILE A 151 3.08 10.42 0.46
C ILE A 151 4.09 10.81 1.53
N VAL A 152 3.68 10.63 2.79
CA VAL A 152 4.56 10.67 3.95
C VAL A 152 4.90 9.23 4.33
N SER A 153 6.10 8.80 3.99
CA SER A 153 6.60 7.48 4.34
C SER A 153 7.21 7.48 5.74
N VAL A 154 7.20 6.33 6.39
CA VAL A 154 7.85 6.13 7.68
C VAL A 154 8.79 4.93 7.60
N ASP A 155 10.05 5.16 7.91
CA ASP A 155 11.07 4.11 8.02
C ASP A 155 10.68 3.14 9.17
N CYS A 156 10.91 1.84 8.96
CA CYS A 156 10.68 0.88 10.04
C CYS A 156 11.89 0.84 10.97
N THR A 157 11.65 1.10 12.24
CA THR A 157 12.62 0.94 13.33
C THR A 157 12.40 -0.36 14.11
N GLU A 158 11.19 -0.95 14.00
CA GLU A 158 10.83 -2.24 14.59
C GLU A 158 10.18 -3.12 13.50
N PRO A 159 10.86 -4.19 13.01
CA PRO A 159 10.29 -5.09 12.03
C PRO A 159 9.37 -6.10 12.69
N GLY A 160 8.38 -6.59 11.94
CA GLY A 160 7.56 -7.74 12.34
C GLY A 160 8.29 -9.08 12.09
N GLU A 161 7.85 -10.13 12.76
CA GLU A 161 8.45 -11.47 12.66
C GLU A 161 8.36 -12.10 11.24
N VAL A 162 7.45 -11.62 10.41
CA VAL A 162 7.27 -12.08 9.02
C VAL A 162 7.95 -11.17 7.99
N CYS A 163 8.57 -10.08 8.42
CA CYS A 163 9.25 -9.14 7.52
C CYS A 163 10.52 -9.73 6.90
N PHE A 164 10.75 -9.43 5.62
CA PHE A 164 11.93 -9.82 4.85
C PHE A 164 12.32 -8.79 3.76
N CYS A 165 11.82 -7.56 3.88
CA CYS A 165 12.09 -6.50 2.89
C CYS A 165 13.59 -6.16 2.77
N GLY A 166 14.39 -6.40 3.80
CA GLY A 166 15.84 -6.30 3.74
C GLY A 166 16.45 -7.24 2.69
N SER A 167 15.99 -8.50 2.62
CA SER A 167 16.43 -9.47 1.61
C SER A 167 16.02 -9.08 0.18
N MET A 168 14.92 -8.33 0.04
CA MET A 168 14.39 -7.85 -1.24
C MET A 168 15.01 -6.52 -1.69
N GLY A 169 15.77 -5.85 -0.81
CA GLY A 169 16.28 -4.49 -1.05
C GLY A 169 15.18 -3.43 -1.11
N THR A 170 14.02 -3.67 -0.47
CA THR A 170 12.82 -2.82 -0.53
C THR A 170 12.46 -2.18 0.81
N GLY A 171 13.36 -2.18 1.76
CA GLY A 171 13.22 -1.61 3.09
C GLY A 171 14.34 -2.09 4.02
N PRO A 172 14.30 -1.71 5.31
CA PRO A 172 13.28 -0.97 6.07
C PRO A 172 13.26 0.56 5.85
N ALA A 173 14.33 1.14 5.25
CA ALA A 173 14.37 2.54 4.87
C ALA A 173 13.47 2.81 3.66
N ALA A 174 12.68 3.87 3.70
CA ALA A 174 11.90 4.32 2.57
C ALA A 174 12.80 4.67 1.38
N SER A 175 12.50 4.07 0.24
CA SER A 175 13.13 4.34 -1.05
C SER A 175 12.04 4.42 -2.14
N GLY A 176 12.26 5.24 -3.15
CA GLY A 176 11.28 5.46 -4.21
C GLY A 176 10.52 6.79 -4.05
N PRO A 177 9.38 6.95 -4.72
CA PRO A 177 8.67 8.23 -4.74
C PRO A 177 7.87 8.44 -3.44
N PHE A 178 8.33 9.35 -2.61
CA PHE A 178 7.63 9.91 -1.45
C PHE A 178 7.85 11.44 -1.44
N ASP A 179 6.98 12.17 -0.76
CA ASP A 179 7.13 13.62 -0.57
C ASP A 179 7.92 13.92 0.71
N LEU A 180 7.63 13.21 1.79
CA LEU A 180 8.39 13.22 3.04
C LEU A 180 8.66 11.78 3.49
N ALA A 181 9.81 11.55 4.13
CA ALA A 181 10.08 10.30 4.84
C ALA A 181 10.54 10.60 6.24
N LEU A 182 10.02 9.88 7.22
CA LEU A 182 10.20 10.09 8.65
C LEU A 182 10.82 8.84 9.29
N THR A 183 11.69 9.04 10.28
CA THR A 183 12.14 7.99 11.21
C THR A 183 11.69 8.41 12.61
N GLU A 184 10.77 7.64 13.22
CA GLU A 184 10.30 7.88 14.58
C GLU A 184 11.33 7.40 15.58
N MET A 185 11.68 8.26 16.55
CA MET A 185 12.68 7.97 17.56
C MET A 185 12.30 8.59 18.91
N MET A 186 12.73 7.95 20.00
CA MET A 186 12.68 8.54 21.35
C MET A 186 13.98 9.28 21.62
N VAL A 187 13.89 10.58 21.86
CA VAL A 187 15.00 11.47 22.18
C VAL A 187 14.69 12.18 23.49
N ASP A 188 15.51 12.00 24.51
CA ASP A 188 15.36 12.62 25.84
C ASP A 188 13.96 12.45 26.48
N GLY A 189 13.28 11.34 26.17
CA GLY A 189 11.94 11.00 26.69
C GLY A 189 10.76 11.57 25.88
N GLU A 190 11.04 12.20 24.74
CA GLU A 190 10.02 12.73 23.82
C GLU A 190 10.14 12.06 22.45
N TRP A 191 8.99 11.88 21.77
CA TRP A 191 8.98 11.36 20.41
C TRP A 191 9.33 12.46 19.40
N GLU A 192 10.36 12.18 18.61
CA GLU A 192 10.80 13.01 17.49
C GLU A 192 10.80 12.22 16.18
N TYR A 193 10.61 12.95 15.09
CA TYR A 193 10.55 12.39 13.73
C TYR A 193 11.67 13.04 12.90
N VAL A 194 12.79 12.34 12.76
CA VAL A 194 13.88 12.75 11.88
C VAL A 194 13.48 12.49 10.45
N GLY A 195 13.38 13.53 9.65
CA GLY A 195 12.82 13.44 8.32
C GLY A 195 13.75 13.90 7.21
N ARG A 196 13.35 13.53 5.98
CA ARG A 196 13.96 13.98 4.74
C ARG A 196 12.88 14.27 3.69
N CYS A 197 13.08 15.36 2.93
CA CYS A 197 12.22 15.69 1.80
C CYS A 197 12.57 14.85 0.59
N GLY A 198 11.55 14.39 -0.13
CA GLY A 198 11.66 13.65 -1.38
C GLY A 198 11.19 14.45 -2.59
N SER A 199 10.45 15.54 -2.40
CA SER A 199 9.89 16.36 -3.46
C SER A 199 9.81 17.84 -3.08
N GLU A 200 9.63 18.70 -4.08
CA GLU A 200 9.37 20.13 -3.89
C GLU A 200 8.04 20.37 -3.12
N ARG A 201 7.04 19.51 -3.31
CA ARG A 201 5.79 19.59 -2.53
C ARG A 201 6.02 19.30 -1.06
N GLY A 202 6.91 18.35 -0.75
CA GLY A 202 7.33 18.07 0.61
C GLY A 202 8.04 19.27 1.27
N GLU A 203 8.91 19.95 0.54
CA GLU A 203 9.57 21.17 1.01
C GLU A 203 8.56 22.31 1.27
N ALA A 204 7.62 22.51 0.35
CA ALA A 204 6.58 23.54 0.48
C ALA A 204 5.65 23.33 1.69
N ILE A 205 5.29 22.08 2.02
CA ILE A 205 4.52 21.76 3.22
C ILE A 205 5.33 22.05 4.48
N LEU A 206 6.61 21.66 4.51
CA LEU A 206 7.47 21.89 5.67
C LEU A 206 7.66 23.36 6.01
N GLU A 207 7.72 24.27 5.02
CA GLU A 207 7.81 25.71 5.25
C GLU A 207 6.64 26.26 6.08
N ARG A 208 5.51 25.55 6.13
CA ARG A 208 4.27 25.98 6.81
C ARG A 208 4.11 25.40 8.21
N ILE A 209 4.94 24.43 8.58
CA ILE A 209 4.83 23.73 9.86
C ILE A 209 6.11 23.91 10.70
N PRO A 210 6.03 23.91 12.04
CA PRO A 210 7.20 24.01 12.90
C PRO A 210 8.13 22.82 12.70
N HIS A 211 9.35 23.10 12.34
CA HIS A 211 10.41 22.11 12.21
C HIS A 211 11.77 22.72 12.55
N ARG A 212 12.77 21.88 12.80
CA ARG A 212 14.15 22.30 13.00
C ARG A 212 15.10 21.43 12.15
N GLN A 213 16.33 21.87 12.04
CA GLN A 213 17.38 21.05 11.43
C GLN A 213 17.82 19.96 12.42
N PRO A 214 18.04 18.72 11.97
CA PRO A 214 18.65 17.68 12.79
C PRO A 214 20.14 17.97 13.01
N ASP A 215 20.65 17.58 14.15
CA ASP A 215 22.09 17.49 14.34
C ASP A 215 22.66 16.18 13.75
N GLN A 216 23.99 16.03 13.78
CA GLN A 216 24.65 14.83 13.23
C GLN A 216 24.40 13.58 14.07
N ILE A 217 24.16 13.73 15.35
CA ILE A 217 23.89 12.63 16.27
C ILE A 217 22.50 12.05 15.95
N GLU A 218 21.49 12.90 15.83
CA GLU A 218 20.12 12.51 15.48
C GLU A 218 20.06 11.80 14.13
N VAL A 219 20.73 12.32 13.11
CA VAL A 219 20.82 11.65 11.80
C VAL A 219 21.51 10.28 11.92
N SER A 220 22.54 10.17 12.73
CA SER A 220 23.25 8.90 12.96
C SER A 220 22.36 7.92 13.73
N MET A 221 21.65 8.37 14.74
CA MET A 221 20.72 7.55 15.52
C MET A 221 19.60 7.01 14.65
N ALA A 222 18.97 7.85 13.82
CA ALA A 222 17.93 7.46 12.88
C ALA A 222 18.43 6.36 11.91
N ARG A 223 19.60 6.55 11.31
CA ARG A 223 20.21 5.55 10.43
C ARG A 223 20.52 4.23 11.16
N SER A 224 21.02 4.31 12.39
CA SER A 224 21.33 3.14 13.20
C SER A 224 20.06 2.36 13.57
N ALA A 225 18.99 3.04 13.95
CA ALA A 225 17.70 2.42 14.26
C ALA A 225 17.16 1.63 13.04
N VAL A 226 17.18 2.22 11.86
CA VAL A 226 16.76 1.58 10.61
C VAL A 226 17.68 0.40 10.23
N SER A 227 19.01 0.54 10.41
CA SER A 227 19.94 -0.57 10.17
C SER A 227 19.70 -1.74 11.13
N SER A 228 19.51 -1.44 12.42
CA SER A 228 19.17 -2.46 13.42
C SER A 228 17.86 -3.19 13.12
N ALA A 229 16.86 -2.48 12.58
CA ALA A 229 15.62 -3.09 12.13
C ALA A 229 15.85 -4.07 10.97
N SER A 230 16.76 -3.75 10.05
CA SER A 230 17.14 -4.70 8.97
C SER A 230 17.75 -5.99 9.53
N ASP A 231 18.63 -5.87 10.50
CA ASP A 231 19.32 -7.00 11.11
C ASP A 231 18.39 -7.85 12.01
N ALA A 232 17.33 -7.23 12.52
CA ALA A 232 16.33 -7.86 13.39
C ALA A 232 15.17 -8.54 12.65
N MET A 233 15.16 -8.56 11.31
CA MET A 233 14.08 -9.20 10.55
C MET A 233 14.03 -10.70 10.79
N GLY A 234 12.82 -11.23 11.03
CA GLY A 234 12.60 -12.63 11.38
C GLY A 234 12.76 -13.60 10.21
N ARG A 235 12.87 -13.11 8.96
CA ARG A 235 12.97 -13.93 7.75
C ARG A 235 14.02 -13.41 6.78
N GLU A 236 14.63 -14.37 6.10
CA GLU A 236 15.54 -14.11 5.00
C GLU A 236 15.08 -14.85 3.74
N LEU A 237 15.25 -14.22 2.58
CA LEU A 237 14.99 -14.81 1.29
C LEU A 237 16.21 -14.68 0.38
N HIS A 238 16.69 -15.79 -0.15
CA HIS A 238 17.74 -15.78 -1.17
C HIS A 238 17.11 -15.36 -2.51
N THR A 239 17.38 -14.13 -2.95
CA THR A 239 16.77 -13.56 -4.16
C THR A 239 17.58 -13.78 -5.43
N ALA A 240 18.88 -14.12 -5.30
CA ALA A 240 19.76 -14.36 -6.44
C ALA A 240 19.28 -15.56 -7.27
N GLY A 241 18.96 -15.34 -8.55
CA GLY A 241 18.48 -16.38 -9.46
C GLY A 241 17.07 -16.93 -9.15
N LEU A 242 16.29 -16.27 -8.26
CA LEU A 242 15.00 -16.78 -7.83
C LEU A 242 14.00 -16.85 -8.99
N ALA A 243 13.97 -15.89 -9.90
CA ALA A 243 13.07 -15.88 -11.04
C ALA A 243 13.34 -17.08 -11.99
N GLU A 244 14.60 -17.34 -12.32
CA GLU A 244 15.02 -18.45 -13.16
C GLU A 244 14.78 -19.80 -12.45
N PHE A 245 15.02 -19.84 -11.15
CA PHE A 245 14.72 -21.01 -10.34
C PHE A 245 13.24 -21.36 -10.40
N LEU A 246 12.34 -20.42 -10.13
CA LEU A 246 10.89 -20.63 -10.18
C LEU A 246 10.43 -21.02 -11.59
N ALA A 247 10.96 -20.35 -12.63
CA ALA A 247 10.60 -20.64 -14.02
C ALA A 247 11.03 -22.06 -14.45
N SER A 248 12.12 -22.58 -13.93
CA SER A 248 12.63 -23.94 -14.23
C SER A 248 11.98 -25.05 -13.39
N HIS A 249 11.27 -24.72 -12.32
CA HIS A 249 10.67 -25.68 -11.38
C HIS A 249 9.14 -25.68 -11.39
N ARG A 250 8.53 -25.45 -12.56
CA ARG A 250 7.05 -25.40 -12.70
C ARG A 250 6.36 -26.73 -12.37
N GLU A 251 7.04 -27.85 -12.55
CA GLU A 251 6.50 -29.19 -12.26
C GLU A 251 6.96 -29.75 -10.92
N ASN A 252 7.50 -28.91 -10.03
CA ASN A 252 7.95 -29.34 -8.72
C ASN A 252 6.75 -29.82 -7.87
N PRO A 253 6.83 -30.99 -7.21
CA PRO A 253 5.74 -31.54 -6.40
C PRO A 253 5.33 -30.64 -5.22
N ALA A 254 6.17 -29.73 -4.76
CA ALA A 254 5.83 -28.76 -3.72
C ALA A 254 4.58 -27.91 -4.09
N TRP A 255 4.31 -27.67 -5.36
CA TRP A 255 3.11 -26.97 -5.78
C TRP A 255 1.82 -27.73 -5.41
N ALA A 256 1.84 -29.07 -5.60
CA ALA A 256 0.71 -29.92 -5.21
C ALA A 256 0.55 -29.95 -3.68
N GLU A 257 1.65 -30.09 -2.92
CA GLU A 257 1.62 -30.08 -1.45
C GLU A 257 1.04 -28.78 -0.88
N ILE A 258 1.36 -27.62 -1.49
CA ILE A 258 0.77 -26.34 -1.10
C ILE A 258 -0.71 -26.30 -1.46
N ALA A 259 -1.08 -26.81 -2.66
CA ALA A 259 -2.45 -26.83 -3.15
C ALA A 259 -3.39 -27.68 -2.29
N GLU A 260 -2.91 -28.76 -1.67
CA GLU A 260 -3.69 -29.59 -0.73
C GLU A 260 -4.20 -28.80 0.49
N ARG A 261 -3.48 -27.77 0.90
CA ARG A 261 -3.84 -26.90 2.04
C ARG A 261 -4.60 -25.66 1.62
N CYS A 262 -4.72 -25.38 0.33
CA CYS A 262 -5.28 -24.16 -0.21
C CYS A 262 -6.79 -24.29 -0.41
N LEU A 263 -7.56 -23.36 0.17
CA LEU A 263 -9.02 -23.27 0.01
C LEU A 263 -9.43 -22.59 -1.31
N ALA A 264 -8.49 -22.09 -2.11
CA ALA A 264 -8.74 -21.29 -3.31
C ALA A 264 -9.68 -20.09 -3.07
N CYS A 265 -9.65 -19.52 -1.88
CA CYS A 265 -10.52 -18.40 -1.48
C CYS A 265 -10.09 -17.04 -2.07
N GLY A 266 -8.89 -16.92 -2.65
CA GLY A 266 -8.38 -15.69 -3.24
C GLY A 266 -7.90 -14.62 -2.24
N ASN A 267 -7.98 -14.87 -0.93
CA ASN A 267 -7.60 -13.87 0.08
C ASN A 267 -6.14 -13.38 -0.07
N CYS A 268 -5.21 -14.28 -0.44
CA CYS A 268 -3.81 -13.93 -0.68
C CYS A 268 -3.66 -12.87 -1.78
N THR A 269 -4.43 -12.95 -2.87
CA THR A 269 -4.38 -11.98 -3.97
C THR A 269 -5.09 -10.68 -3.61
N GLN A 270 -6.09 -10.71 -2.76
CA GLN A 270 -6.77 -9.50 -2.27
C GLN A 270 -5.85 -8.72 -1.31
N ALA A 271 -5.20 -9.42 -0.38
CA ALA A 271 -4.28 -8.82 0.58
C ALA A 271 -2.94 -8.39 -0.04
N CYS A 272 -2.48 -9.07 -1.10
CA CYS A 272 -1.19 -8.77 -1.73
C CYS A 272 -1.18 -7.36 -2.35
N PRO A 273 -0.27 -6.48 -1.93
CA PRO A 273 -0.21 -5.10 -2.42
C PRO A 273 0.25 -4.97 -3.88
N THR A 274 0.73 -6.06 -4.50
CA THR A 274 1.20 -6.05 -5.91
C THR A 274 0.23 -6.74 -6.87
N CYS A 275 -0.84 -7.39 -6.37
CA CYS A 275 -1.83 -8.03 -7.23
C CYS A 275 -2.76 -7.00 -7.89
N PHE A 276 -2.93 -7.12 -9.20
CA PHE A 276 -3.71 -6.20 -10.05
C PHE A 276 -4.74 -6.90 -10.94
N CYS A 277 -5.05 -8.17 -10.70
CA CYS A 277 -6.09 -8.89 -11.45
C CYS A 277 -7.45 -8.25 -11.26
N VAL A 278 -8.14 -7.98 -12.37
CA VAL A 278 -9.49 -7.39 -12.38
C VAL A 278 -10.40 -8.08 -13.37
N SER A 279 -11.71 -8.01 -13.13
CA SER A 279 -12.74 -8.42 -14.08
C SER A 279 -13.69 -7.27 -14.38
N PRO A 280 -14.02 -7.00 -15.66
CA PRO A 280 -15.07 -6.07 -16.02
C PRO A 280 -16.44 -6.67 -15.73
N ILE A 281 -17.37 -5.82 -15.28
CA ILE A 281 -18.75 -6.17 -15.03
C ILE A 281 -19.62 -5.18 -15.76
N ASP A 282 -20.43 -5.71 -16.68
CA ASP A 282 -21.39 -4.95 -17.43
C ASP A 282 -22.78 -5.14 -16.80
N GLU A 283 -23.42 -4.03 -16.48
CA GLU A 283 -24.77 -3.99 -15.94
C GLU A 283 -25.66 -3.18 -16.88
N SER A 284 -26.92 -3.57 -17.04
CA SER A 284 -27.91 -2.81 -17.77
C SER A 284 -29.20 -2.71 -16.97
N SER A 285 -29.90 -1.59 -17.13
CA SER A 285 -31.22 -1.39 -16.56
C SER A 285 -32.24 -2.35 -17.22
N LEU A 286 -33.28 -2.69 -16.49
CA LEU A 286 -34.32 -3.63 -16.99
C LEU A 286 -35.06 -3.09 -18.22
N ASP A 287 -35.18 -1.76 -18.34
CA ASP A 287 -35.79 -1.11 -19.49
C ASP A 287 -34.83 -0.92 -20.68
N GLY A 288 -33.56 -1.31 -20.52
CA GLY A 288 -32.53 -1.21 -21.55
C GLY A 288 -32.07 0.20 -21.88
N THR A 289 -32.47 1.21 -21.09
CA THR A 289 -32.13 2.63 -21.36
C THR A 289 -30.79 3.06 -20.78
N ARG A 290 -30.21 2.27 -19.88
CA ARG A 290 -28.93 2.54 -19.22
C ARG A 290 -28.06 1.30 -19.21
N ALA A 291 -26.75 1.51 -19.36
CA ALA A 291 -25.74 0.50 -19.10
C ALA A 291 -24.54 1.13 -18.42
N SER A 292 -23.78 0.32 -17.70
CA SER A 292 -22.52 0.73 -17.08
C SER A 292 -21.51 -0.41 -17.15
N ARG A 293 -20.24 -0.05 -17.12
CA ARG A 293 -19.13 -0.97 -16.91
C ARG A 293 -18.37 -0.58 -15.67
N ASP A 294 -18.31 -1.52 -14.74
CA ASP A 294 -17.44 -1.47 -13.59
C ASP A 294 -16.26 -2.39 -13.80
N VAL A 295 -15.15 -2.08 -13.15
CA VAL A 295 -14.02 -2.98 -12.97
C VAL A 295 -13.88 -3.25 -11.48
N ARG A 296 -13.74 -4.52 -11.11
CA ARG A 296 -13.47 -4.92 -9.72
C ARG A 296 -12.30 -5.89 -9.63
N TRP A 297 -11.67 -5.92 -8.46
CA TRP A 297 -10.63 -6.88 -8.21
C TRP A 297 -11.14 -8.29 -8.43
N ASP A 298 -10.27 -9.10 -9.02
CA ASP A 298 -10.47 -10.53 -9.20
C ASP A 298 -9.23 -11.27 -8.71
N SER A 299 -9.24 -12.56 -8.80
CA SER A 299 -8.17 -13.41 -8.32
C SER A 299 -7.80 -14.46 -9.34
N CYS A 300 -6.50 -14.65 -9.56
CA CYS A 300 -6.04 -15.80 -10.33
C CYS A 300 -6.41 -17.16 -9.70
N PHE A 301 -6.87 -17.18 -8.44
CA PHE A 301 -7.45 -18.33 -7.78
C PHE A 301 -8.94 -18.53 -8.08
N SER A 302 -9.63 -17.53 -8.64
CA SER A 302 -10.99 -17.69 -9.15
C SER A 302 -11.00 -18.63 -10.36
N LEU A 303 -11.96 -19.56 -10.38
CA LEU A 303 -12.09 -20.51 -11.50
C LEU A 303 -12.45 -19.77 -12.79
N ASP A 304 -13.31 -18.76 -12.67
CA ASP A 304 -13.85 -18.00 -13.80
C ASP A 304 -12.82 -17.05 -14.40
N TYR A 305 -11.85 -16.58 -13.63
CA TYR A 305 -10.81 -15.65 -14.09
C TYR A 305 -9.99 -16.21 -15.27
N SER A 306 -9.79 -17.53 -15.33
CA SER A 306 -9.07 -18.19 -16.42
C SER A 306 -10.00 -18.93 -17.42
N PHE A 307 -11.31 -18.62 -17.42
CA PHE A 307 -12.29 -19.28 -18.25
C PHE A 307 -12.26 -18.72 -19.67
N MET A 308 -11.83 -19.54 -20.63
CA MET A 308 -11.76 -19.17 -22.05
C MET A 308 -12.16 -20.37 -22.93
N GLY A 309 -12.89 -20.12 -24.02
CA GLY A 309 -13.26 -21.16 -24.95
C GLY A 309 -14.13 -22.29 -24.33
N GLY A 310 -14.99 -21.94 -23.36
CA GLY A 310 -15.91 -22.88 -22.72
C GLY A 310 -15.29 -23.73 -21.59
N ARG A 311 -14.07 -23.47 -21.17
CA ARG A 311 -13.40 -24.21 -20.10
C ARG A 311 -12.44 -23.35 -19.28
N PRO A 312 -12.20 -23.67 -18.00
CA PRO A 312 -11.15 -23.04 -17.22
C PRO A 312 -9.78 -23.57 -17.67
N HIS A 313 -8.86 -22.68 -18.02
CA HIS A 313 -7.48 -23.05 -18.39
C HIS A 313 -6.62 -23.45 -17.19
N ARG A 314 -6.95 -22.93 -15.99
CA ARG A 314 -6.32 -23.29 -14.72
C ARG A 314 -7.35 -23.97 -13.82
N SER A 315 -7.68 -25.23 -14.15
CA SER A 315 -8.73 -25.99 -13.47
C SER A 315 -8.31 -26.48 -12.07
N THR A 316 -7.00 -26.67 -11.83
CA THR A 316 -6.47 -27.18 -10.57
C THR A 316 -5.91 -26.05 -9.68
N ILE A 317 -5.92 -26.24 -8.37
CA ILE A 317 -5.44 -25.24 -7.41
C ILE A 317 -3.92 -25.01 -7.56
N ASP A 318 -3.14 -26.07 -7.79
CA ASP A 318 -1.70 -25.96 -8.03
C ASP A 318 -1.38 -25.12 -9.28
N ALA A 319 -2.16 -25.25 -10.37
CA ALA A 319 -2.00 -24.45 -11.57
C ALA A 319 -2.31 -22.96 -11.31
N ARG A 320 -3.29 -22.66 -10.45
CA ARG A 320 -3.62 -21.29 -10.04
C ARG A 320 -2.55 -20.72 -9.12
N TYR A 321 -2.01 -21.55 -8.21
CA TYR A 321 -0.92 -21.14 -7.32
C TYR A 321 0.35 -20.79 -8.11
N ARG A 322 0.71 -21.57 -9.13
CA ARG A 322 1.85 -21.26 -10.02
C ARG A 322 1.64 -19.99 -10.85
N GLN A 323 0.40 -19.57 -11.07
CA GLN A 323 0.09 -18.29 -11.74
C GLN A 323 0.38 -17.11 -10.85
N TRP A 324 0.06 -17.22 -9.56
CA TRP A 324 0.26 -16.17 -8.57
C TRP A 324 1.74 -16.01 -8.21
#